data_0068261e4ded7c158969fca2feafc0c8
#
_entry.id   0068261e4ded7c158969fca2feafc0c8
#
_cell.length_a   1.000
_cell.length_b   1.000
_cell.length_c   1.000
_cell.angle_alpha   90.00
_cell.angle_beta   90.00
_cell.angle_gamma   90.00
#
_symmetry.space_group_name_H-M   'P 1'
#
loop_
_entity.id
_entity.type
_entity.pdbx_description
1 polymer ?
#
loop_
_entity_poly.entity_id
_entity_poly.type
_entity_poly.pdbx_seq_one_letter_code
_entity_poly.pdbx_strand_id
1 'polypeptide(L)'
;MMLRSQAFFALVTILLALSPAFAETPLDDLIKPELNSAVCFARVYDAAHLQAHPKQKTTAMTVWMKYENFGGTPPVMALAIALAIKQRGDPAALYSQGGCEYQKTGNRGTSDNVLIKTYPKEAGFVCMQSARPDVFDAVSAQEGGDLILDRGKDRDTLMVYLDDSLIMVKRANRGKLIGMKFGADDRVFLLRRTDMKNCAAIEEAVTTPEPGVASRRR
;
A
#
# COMPACT_ATOMS: atom_id res chain seq x y z
N MET A 1 29.26 -19.02 -73.00
CA MET A 1 27.89 -18.81 -72.48
C MET A 1 27.96 -19.00 -70.98
N MET A 2 28.11 -17.88 -70.20
CA MET A 2 28.32 -17.90 -68.76
C MET A 2 27.02 -17.54 -68.05
N LEU A 3 26.43 -18.49 -67.31
CA LEU A 3 25.31 -18.25 -66.38
C LEU A 3 25.87 -17.71 -65.06
N ARG A 4 25.51 -16.47 -64.76
CA ARG A 4 25.74 -15.86 -63.43
C ARG A 4 24.59 -16.24 -62.51
N SER A 5 24.89 -17.03 -61.46
CA SER A 5 23.99 -17.34 -60.37
C SER A 5 24.02 -16.14 -59.37
N GLN A 6 22.89 -15.45 -59.19
CA GLN A 6 22.73 -14.42 -58.16
C GLN A 6 22.12 -15.09 -56.93
N ALA A 7 22.89 -15.16 -55.85
CA ALA A 7 22.40 -15.59 -54.53
C ALA A 7 21.76 -14.38 -53.82
N PHE A 8 20.45 -14.44 -53.62
CA PHE A 8 19.71 -13.51 -52.79
C PHE A 8 19.91 -13.86 -51.31
N PHE A 9 20.67 -13.06 -50.58
CA PHE A 9 20.72 -13.14 -49.14
C PHE A 9 19.49 -12.40 -48.57
N ALA A 10 18.51 -13.16 -48.07
CA ALA A 10 17.40 -12.63 -47.29
C ALA A 10 17.86 -12.32 -45.87
N LEU A 11 18.04 -11.04 -45.57
CA LEU A 11 18.32 -10.54 -44.24
C LEU A 11 17.04 -10.57 -43.39
N VAL A 12 16.85 -11.62 -42.59
CA VAL A 12 15.74 -11.69 -41.63
C VAL A 12 16.11 -10.82 -40.43
N THR A 13 15.53 -9.62 -40.37
CA THR A 13 15.63 -8.71 -39.23
C THR A 13 14.68 -9.21 -38.14
N ILE A 14 15.21 -9.91 -37.13
CA ILE A 14 14.46 -10.27 -35.93
C ILE A 14 14.32 -8.99 -35.07
N LEU A 15 13.17 -8.35 -35.11
CA LEU A 15 12.79 -7.33 -34.14
C LEU A 15 12.54 -8.03 -32.80
N LEU A 16 13.54 -8.05 -31.93
CA LEU A 16 13.38 -8.37 -30.54
C LEU A 16 12.54 -7.24 -29.93
N ALA A 17 11.25 -7.50 -29.70
CA ALA A 17 10.40 -6.66 -28.89
C ALA A 17 10.96 -6.64 -27.46
N LEU A 18 11.72 -5.61 -27.12
CA LEU A 18 12.13 -5.29 -25.76
C LEU A 18 10.88 -4.91 -24.97
N SER A 19 10.19 -5.89 -24.41
CA SER A 19 9.21 -5.60 -23.35
C SER A 19 9.97 -4.98 -22.19
N PRO A 20 9.54 -3.83 -21.65
CA PRO A 20 10.13 -3.28 -20.44
C PRO A 20 9.96 -4.32 -19.33
N ALA A 21 11.05 -4.96 -18.93
CA ALA A 21 11.07 -5.79 -17.74
C ALA A 21 10.93 -4.82 -16.55
N PHE A 22 9.75 -4.74 -15.97
CA PHE A 22 9.61 -4.13 -14.64
C PHE A 22 10.49 -4.95 -13.69
N ALA A 23 11.37 -4.24 -12.97
CA ALA A 23 12.19 -4.91 -11.98
C ALA A 23 11.29 -5.54 -10.92
N GLU A 24 11.41 -6.85 -10.70
CA GLU A 24 10.66 -7.55 -9.66
C GLU A 24 10.89 -6.90 -8.30
N THR A 25 9.81 -6.68 -7.57
CA THR A 25 9.82 -6.08 -6.24
C THR A 25 9.45 -7.13 -5.19
N PRO A 26 9.80 -6.93 -3.91
CA PRO A 26 9.44 -7.87 -2.85
C PRO A 26 7.93 -8.11 -2.68
N LEU A 27 7.08 -7.21 -3.20
CA LEU A 27 5.63 -7.37 -3.12
C LEU A 27 5.00 -8.06 -4.32
N ASP A 28 5.72 -8.32 -5.40
CA ASP A 28 5.17 -8.92 -6.62
C ASP A 28 4.61 -10.34 -6.37
N ASP A 29 5.16 -11.05 -5.38
CA ASP A 29 4.60 -12.31 -4.90
C ASP A 29 3.27 -12.15 -4.14
N LEU A 30 3.04 -10.97 -3.56
CA LEU A 30 1.84 -10.67 -2.78
C LEU A 30 0.72 -10.13 -3.65
N ILE A 31 1.06 -9.26 -4.60
CA ILE A 31 0.13 -8.63 -5.52
C ILE A 31 0.81 -8.43 -6.87
N LYS A 32 0.19 -8.92 -7.93
CA LYS A 32 0.73 -8.72 -9.28
C LYS A 32 0.69 -7.25 -9.65
N PRO A 33 1.78 -6.70 -10.24
CA PRO A 33 1.82 -5.32 -10.70
C PRO A 33 1.02 -5.11 -12.00
N GLU A 34 -0.26 -5.41 -11.94
CA GLU A 34 -1.24 -5.30 -13.02
C GLU A 34 -2.37 -4.36 -12.61
N LEU A 35 -2.85 -3.53 -13.51
CA LEU A 35 -3.95 -2.60 -13.26
C LEU A 35 -5.18 -3.35 -12.70
N ASN A 36 -5.76 -2.81 -11.63
CA ASN A 36 -6.87 -3.38 -10.88
C ASN A 36 -6.57 -4.69 -10.12
N SER A 37 -5.35 -5.20 -10.13
CA SER A 37 -4.97 -6.25 -9.19
C SER A 37 -5.20 -5.74 -7.76
N ALA A 38 -5.88 -6.53 -6.95
CA ALA A 38 -6.18 -6.17 -5.56
C ALA A 38 -5.97 -7.35 -4.62
N VAL A 39 -5.65 -7.06 -3.36
CA VAL A 39 -5.42 -8.06 -2.33
C VAL A 39 -5.79 -7.52 -0.96
N CYS A 40 -6.25 -8.43 -0.09
CA CYS A 40 -6.63 -8.14 1.29
C CYS A 40 -5.76 -8.94 2.26
N PHE A 41 -5.23 -8.26 3.28
CA PHE A 41 -4.53 -8.86 4.41
C PHE A 41 -5.18 -8.42 5.72
N ALA A 42 -5.26 -9.32 6.69
CA ALA A 42 -5.85 -8.99 7.97
C ALA A 42 -5.17 -9.74 9.13
N ARG A 43 -5.28 -9.17 10.30
CA ARG A 43 -4.97 -9.79 11.59
C ARG A 43 -5.99 -9.35 12.62
N VAL A 44 -6.51 -10.33 13.36
CA VAL A 44 -7.26 -10.09 14.61
C VAL A 44 -6.43 -10.71 15.72
N TYR A 45 -6.19 -9.96 16.77
CA TYR A 45 -5.45 -10.42 17.94
C TYR A 45 -6.42 -10.99 18.97
N ASP A 46 -6.19 -12.22 19.36
CA ASP A 46 -6.99 -12.88 20.39
C ASP A 46 -6.70 -12.34 21.81
N ALA A 47 -7.52 -12.72 22.74
CA ALA A 47 -7.40 -12.27 24.13
C ALA A 47 -6.05 -12.68 24.78
N ALA A 48 -5.54 -13.87 24.46
CA ALA A 48 -4.29 -14.37 25.01
C ALA A 48 -3.10 -13.52 24.51
N HIS A 49 -3.06 -13.23 23.19
CA HIS A 49 -2.05 -12.34 22.62
C HIS A 49 -2.11 -10.97 23.27
N LEU A 50 -3.30 -10.39 23.37
CA LEU A 50 -3.46 -9.04 23.93
C LEU A 50 -3.15 -9.00 25.44
N GLN A 51 -3.31 -10.09 26.16
CA GLN A 51 -2.92 -10.20 27.56
C GLN A 51 -1.39 -10.25 27.71
N ALA A 52 -0.71 -10.97 26.80
CA ALA A 52 0.75 -11.02 26.76
C ALA A 52 1.38 -9.67 26.31
N HIS A 53 0.63 -8.84 25.57
CA HIS A 53 1.05 -7.52 25.08
C HIS A 53 0.14 -6.40 25.65
N PRO A 54 0.25 -6.08 26.94
CA PRO A 54 -0.69 -5.16 27.61
C PRO A 54 -0.62 -3.72 27.09
N LYS A 55 0.51 -3.32 26.49
CA LYS A 55 0.71 -1.98 25.92
C LYS A 55 0.18 -1.88 24.47
N GLN A 56 -0.06 -3.01 23.80
CA GLN A 56 -0.64 -3.02 22.46
C GLN A 56 -2.09 -2.52 22.52
N LYS A 57 -2.39 -1.46 21.79
CA LYS A 57 -3.74 -0.88 21.68
C LYS A 57 -4.51 -1.46 20.50
N THR A 58 -3.82 -1.83 19.43
CA THR A 58 -4.42 -2.39 18.21
C THR A 58 -4.93 -3.81 18.46
N THR A 59 -6.23 -4.01 18.26
CA THR A 59 -6.87 -5.33 18.40
C THR A 59 -7.11 -6.01 17.07
N ALA A 60 -7.18 -5.25 15.98
CA ALA A 60 -7.26 -5.77 14.63
C ALA A 60 -6.69 -4.75 13.64
N MET A 61 -6.10 -5.26 12.58
CA MET A 61 -5.66 -4.48 11.43
C MET A 61 -6.07 -5.20 10.15
N THR A 62 -6.56 -4.43 9.19
CA THR A 62 -6.85 -4.89 7.84
C THR A 62 -6.17 -3.94 6.86
N VAL A 63 -5.54 -4.49 5.84
CA VAL A 63 -4.88 -3.76 4.76
C VAL A 63 -5.46 -4.20 3.43
N TRP A 64 -5.94 -3.25 2.68
CA TRP A 64 -6.33 -3.40 1.29
C TRP A 64 -5.30 -2.73 0.40
N MET A 65 -4.85 -3.43 -0.62
CA MET A 65 -3.93 -2.91 -1.63
C MET A 65 -4.50 -3.11 -3.01
N LYS A 66 -4.28 -2.14 -3.90
CA LYS A 66 -4.72 -2.21 -5.30
C LYS A 66 -3.77 -1.43 -6.21
N TYR A 67 -3.45 -2.00 -7.35
CA TYR A 67 -2.81 -1.24 -8.42
C TYR A 67 -3.83 -0.41 -9.18
N GLU A 68 -3.62 0.91 -9.19
CA GLU A 68 -4.51 1.88 -9.83
C GLU A 68 -3.78 2.73 -10.85
N ASN A 69 -4.55 3.30 -11.78
CA ASN A 69 -4.05 4.32 -12.71
C ASN A 69 -4.17 5.70 -12.06
N PHE A 70 -3.05 6.33 -11.76
CA PHE A 70 -3.00 7.68 -11.19
C PHE A 70 -3.03 8.80 -12.25
N GLY A 71 -3.34 8.45 -13.49
CA GLY A 71 -3.40 9.41 -14.59
C GLY A 71 -2.03 9.63 -15.24
N GLY A 72 -1.95 10.69 -16.06
CA GLY A 72 -0.75 11.00 -16.84
C GLY A 72 -0.80 10.45 -18.27
N THR A 73 0.16 10.91 -19.08
CA THR A 73 0.35 10.41 -20.45
C THR A 73 1.85 10.16 -20.65
N PRO A 74 2.31 8.89 -20.67
CA PRO A 74 1.54 7.65 -20.50
C PRO A 74 0.97 7.49 -19.08
N PRO A 75 -0.06 6.61 -18.91
CA PRO A 75 -0.64 6.32 -17.60
C PRO A 75 0.40 5.79 -16.62
N VAL A 76 0.41 6.32 -15.40
CA VAL A 76 1.27 5.85 -14.32
C VAL A 76 0.47 4.90 -13.43
N MET A 77 0.93 3.65 -13.37
CA MET A 77 0.38 2.66 -12.45
C MET A 77 1.09 2.78 -11.10
N ALA A 78 0.33 2.91 -10.04
CA ALA A 78 0.87 2.97 -8.69
C ALA A 78 0.07 2.08 -7.72
N LEU A 79 0.69 1.70 -6.63
CA LEU A 79 0.09 0.87 -5.60
C LEU A 79 -0.63 1.76 -4.59
N ALA A 80 -1.97 1.72 -4.62
CA ALA A 80 -2.81 2.32 -3.59
C ALA A 80 -2.89 1.39 -2.37
N ILE A 81 -2.99 1.98 -1.19
CA ILE A 81 -3.18 1.28 0.07
C ILE A 81 -4.28 1.93 0.89
N ALA A 82 -5.06 1.12 1.57
CA ALA A 82 -5.93 1.56 2.65
C ALA A 82 -5.84 0.65 3.87
N LEU A 83 -5.94 1.25 5.04
CA LEU A 83 -5.86 0.58 6.33
C LEU A 83 -7.17 0.73 7.09
N ALA A 84 -7.54 -0.32 7.83
CA ALA A 84 -8.52 -0.22 8.90
C ALA A 84 -7.90 -0.76 10.19
N ILE A 85 -7.93 0.03 11.26
CA ILE A 85 -7.38 -0.32 12.57
C ILE A 85 -8.50 -0.27 13.61
N LYS A 86 -8.63 -1.34 14.42
CA LYS A 86 -9.46 -1.34 15.62
C LYS A 86 -8.59 -1.26 16.85
N GLN A 87 -9.05 -0.52 17.86
CA GLN A 87 -8.33 -0.34 19.12
C GLN A 87 -9.09 -0.93 20.29
N ARG A 88 -8.39 -1.21 21.38
CA ARG A 88 -9.00 -1.60 22.65
C ARG A 88 -9.98 -0.52 23.10
N GLY A 89 -11.17 -0.95 23.55
CA GLY A 89 -12.19 -0.05 24.06
C GLY A 89 -12.98 0.74 23.00
N ASP A 90 -12.59 0.66 21.71
CA ASP A 90 -13.36 1.26 20.62
C ASP A 90 -13.69 0.20 19.56
N PRO A 91 -14.96 -0.21 19.41
CA PRO A 91 -15.36 -1.19 18.42
C PRO A 91 -15.31 -0.64 16.98
N ALA A 92 -15.30 0.69 16.82
CA ALA A 92 -15.26 1.29 15.50
C ALA A 92 -13.86 1.23 14.90
N ALA A 93 -13.79 0.91 13.61
CA ALA A 93 -12.55 0.98 12.87
C ALA A 93 -12.18 2.43 12.54
N LEU A 94 -10.89 2.72 12.60
CA LEU A 94 -10.28 3.93 12.08
C LEU A 94 -9.65 3.60 10.73
N TYR A 95 -9.79 4.49 9.75
CA TYR A 95 -9.35 4.29 8.37
C TYR A 95 -8.28 5.30 7.99
N SER A 96 -7.29 4.85 7.22
CA SER A 96 -6.32 5.68 6.52
C SER A 96 -6.13 5.15 5.12
N GLN A 97 -5.67 6.01 4.21
CA GLN A 97 -5.38 5.64 2.82
C GLN A 97 -4.20 6.43 2.28
N GLY A 98 -3.55 5.91 1.28
CA GLY A 98 -2.40 6.55 0.66
C GLY A 98 -1.89 5.79 -0.57
N GLY A 99 -0.71 6.19 -1.02
CA GLY A 99 0.00 5.54 -2.12
C GLY A 99 1.34 5.00 -1.67
N CYS A 100 1.79 3.93 -2.33
CA CYS A 100 3.06 3.29 -2.04
C CYS A 100 4.01 3.38 -3.21
N GLU A 101 5.28 3.60 -2.91
CA GLU A 101 6.38 3.61 -3.86
C GLU A 101 7.49 2.68 -3.39
N TYR A 102 8.07 1.91 -4.33
CA TYR A 102 9.24 1.11 -4.03
C TYR A 102 10.48 1.99 -3.99
N GLN A 103 11.08 2.09 -2.81
CA GLN A 103 12.32 2.82 -2.61
C GLN A 103 13.50 1.86 -2.53
N LYS A 104 14.43 2.01 -3.47
CA LYS A 104 15.75 1.38 -3.41
C LYS A 104 16.62 2.13 -2.39
N THR A 105 17.67 1.45 -1.93
CA THR A 105 18.66 1.96 -0.96
C THR A 105 18.97 3.47 -1.05
N GLY A 106 19.02 4.11 0.08
CA GLY A 106 19.59 5.46 0.26
C GLY A 106 18.61 6.63 0.25
N ASN A 107 17.33 6.41 -0.10
CA ASN A 107 16.37 7.51 -0.28
C ASN A 107 15.33 7.64 0.86
N ARG A 108 15.55 6.96 1.98
CA ARG A 108 14.59 7.00 3.11
C ARG A 108 14.66 8.26 3.97
N GLY A 109 15.27 9.31 3.47
CA GLY A 109 15.44 10.55 4.23
C GLY A 109 16.42 10.39 5.41
N THR A 110 17.08 11.47 5.75
CA THR A 110 18.01 11.55 6.89
C THR A 110 17.29 11.82 8.23
N SER A 111 16.01 11.51 8.31
CA SER A 111 15.22 11.94 9.46
C SER A 111 15.37 11.02 10.67
N ASP A 112 15.17 11.58 11.84
CA ASP A 112 14.95 10.89 13.11
C ASP A 112 13.68 10.01 13.13
N ASN A 113 13.16 9.69 11.93
CA ASN A 113 11.95 8.93 11.73
C ASN A 113 12.08 7.54 12.39
N VAL A 114 11.19 7.25 13.29
CA VAL A 114 11.10 5.99 14.03
C VAL A 114 10.94 4.81 13.08
N LEU A 115 10.26 5.02 11.98
CA LEU A 115 10.02 4.01 10.95
C LEU A 115 11.34 3.46 10.39
N ILE A 116 12.32 4.35 10.09
CA ILE A 116 13.64 3.97 9.59
C ILE A 116 14.41 3.14 10.63
N LYS A 117 14.27 3.47 11.91
CA LYS A 117 14.92 2.73 13.00
C LYS A 117 14.26 1.36 13.25
N THR A 118 12.98 1.24 12.97
CA THR A 118 12.20 0.01 13.21
C THR A 118 12.29 -0.97 12.04
N TYR A 119 12.43 -0.48 10.81
CA TYR A 119 12.50 -1.31 9.61
C TYR A 119 13.93 -1.76 9.32
N PRO A 120 14.19 -3.10 9.32
CA PRO A 120 15.56 -3.63 9.29
C PRO A 120 16.26 -3.58 7.93
N LYS A 121 15.53 -3.26 6.84
CA LYS A 121 16.06 -3.29 5.48
C LYS A 121 16.25 -1.88 4.93
N GLU A 122 17.18 -1.73 3.98
CA GLU A 122 17.43 -0.46 3.31
C GLU A 122 16.41 -0.13 2.22
N ALA A 123 15.85 -1.15 1.57
CA ALA A 123 14.87 -1.01 0.49
C ALA A 123 13.52 -1.60 0.89
N GLY A 124 12.42 -0.96 0.49
CA GLY A 124 11.07 -1.42 0.77
C GLY A 124 10.00 -0.55 0.11
N PHE A 125 8.75 -0.96 0.24
CA PHE A 125 7.62 -0.13 -0.18
C PHE A 125 7.30 0.87 0.92
N VAL A 126 7.62 2.14 0.68
CA VAL A 126 7.22 3.26 1.54
C VAL A 126 5.87 3.74 1.09
N CYS A 127 4.92 3.77 2.01
CA CYS A 127 3.56 4.21 1.77
C CYS A 127 3.31 5.49 2.56
N MET A 128 3.05 6.56 1.83
CA MET A 128 2.68 7.85 2.40
C MET A 128 1.17 7.92 2.54
N GLN A 129 0.70 8.18 3.75
CA GLN A 129 -0.72 8.28 4.03
C GLN A 129 -1.23 9.71 3.78
N SER A 130 -2.48 9.82 3.35
CA SER A 130 -3.12 11.11 3.15
C SER A 130 -3.38 11.82 4.48
N ALA A 131 -3.11 13.12 4.53
CA ALA A 131 -3.56 13.99 5.61
C ALA A 131 -5.10 14.11 5.65
N ARG A 132 -5.76 13.77 4.56
CA ARG A 132 -7.21 13.81 4.39
C ARG A 132 -7.73 12.45 3.93
N PRO A 133 -7.66 11.41 4.79
CA PRO A 133 -8.11 10.05 4.43
C PRO A 133 -9.64 9.94 4.22
N ASP A 134 -10.38 10.99 4.49
CA ASP A 134 -11.81 11.18 4.19
C ASP A 134 -12.07 11.59 2.73
N VAL A 135 -11.04 12.02 2.01
CA VAL A 135 -11.11 12.40 0.60
C VAL A 135 -10.13 11.54 -0.16
N PHE A 136 -10.62 10.77 -1.16
CA PHE A 136 -9.71 10.04 -2.03
C PHE A 136 -9.01 11.01 -2.97
N ASP A 137 -7.81 11.38 -2.59
CA ASP A 137 -6.87 12.13 -3.41
C ASP A 137 -5.46 11.57 -3.17
N ALA A 138 -5.08 10.61 -4.01
CA ALA A 138 -3.77 9.97 -3.92
C ALA A 138 -2.60 10.95 -4.14
N VAL A 139 -2.88 12.14 -4.66
CA VAL A 139 -1.86 13.16 -4.93
C VAL A 139 -1.58 14.02 -3.70
N SER A 140 -2.53 14.15 -2.76
CA SER A 140 -2.35 14.92 -1.53
C SER A 140 -1.78 14.11 -0.35
N ALA A 141 -1.27 12.92 -0.64
CA ALA A 141 -0.82 11.92 0.33
C ALA A 141 0.53 12.24 0.96
N GLN A 142 0.75 13.40 1.57
CA GLN A 142 2.12 13.68 2.06
C GLN A 142 2.26 14.06 3.54
N GLU A 143 1.19 14.12 4.30
CA GLU A 143 1.29 14.59 5.70
C GLU A 143 0.55 13.72 6.71
N GLY A 144 -0.03 12.62 6.27
CA GLY A 144 -0.82 11.70 7.11
C GLY A 144 0.00 10.70 7.90
N GLY A 145 1.32 10.72 7.76
CA GLY A 145 2.26 9.76 8.31
C GLY A 145 2.62 8.64 7.33
N ASP A 146 3.65 7.90 7.67
CA ASP A 146 4.26 6.90 6.80
C ASP A 146 4.14 5.48 7.35
N LEU A 147 4.19 4.52 6.45
CA LEU A 147 4.39 3.12 6.79
C LEU A 147 5.24 2.42 5.74
N ILE A 148 5.85 1.31 6.11
CA ILE A 148 6.57 0.45 5.18
C ILE A 148 5.87 -0.90 5.09
N LEU A 149 5.74 -1.39 3.86
CA LEU A 149 5.28 -2.74 3.57
C LEU A 149 6.45 -3.62 3.15
N ASP A 150 6.44 -4.84 3.63
CA ASP A 150 7.37 -5.86 3.20
C ASP A 150 6.69 -7.22 3.15
N ARG A 151 7.23 -8.13 2.34
CA ARG A 151 6.80 -9.51 2.35
C ARG A 151 7.20 -10.17 3.68
N GLY A 152 6.27 -10.91 4.28
CA GLY A 152 6.57 -11.78 5.41
C GLY A 152 7.40 -13.01 4.99
N LYS A 153 7.26 -14.11 5.72
CA LYS A 153 8.01 -15.35 5.43
C LYS A 153 7.57 -16.03 4.14
N ASP A 154 6.35 -15.84 3.74
CA ASP A 154 5.71 -16.46 2.58
C ASP A 154 4.83 -15.46 1.83
N ARG A 155 4.28 -15.89 0.68
CA ARG A 155 3.40 -15.07 -0.18
C ARG A 155 2.01 -14.78 0.43
N ASP A 156 1.69 -15.39 1.58
CA ASP A 156 0.41 -15.19 2.26
C ASP A 156 0.55 -14.30 3.50
N THR A 157 1.74 -13.74 3.71
CA THR A 157 2.01 -12.87 4.84
C THR A 157 2.57 -11.51 4.40
N LEU A 158 2.05 -10.45 5.01
CA LEU A 158 2.46 -9.06 4.84
C LEU A 158 2.98 -8.51 6.17
N MET A 159 4.17 -7.95 6.16
CA MET A 159 4.71 -7.16 7.26
C MET A 159 4.34 -5.69 7.05
N VAL A 160 3.81 -5.07 8.09
CA VAL A 160 3.48 -3.64 8.12
C VAL A 160 4.29 -3.00 9.24
N TYR A 161 5.07 -1.99 8.90
CA TYR A 161 5.84 -1.18 9.84
C TYR A 161 5.24 0.22 9.85
N LEU A 162 4.72 0.65 11.00
CA LEU A 162 4.11 1.97 11.15
C LEU A 162 5.09 2.97 11.73
N ASP A 163 4.99 4.20 11.29
CA ASP A 163 5.59 5.34 11.98
C ASP A 163 4.95 5.55 13.36
N ASP A 164 5.42 6.55 14.11
CA ASP A 164 4.90 6.83 15.45
C ASP A 164 3.48 7.42 15.44
N SER A 165 3.03 7.92 14.30
CA SER A 165 1.66 8.46 14.14
C SER A 165 1.12 8.32 12.72
N LEU A 166 -0.19 8.17 12.61
CA LEU A 166 -0.95 8.28 11.36
C LEU A 166 -2.16 9.18 11.55
N ILE A 167 -2.51 9.92 10.50
CA ILE A 167 -3.82 10.58 10.41
C ILE A 167 -4.85 9.56 9.94
N MET A 168 -5.91 9.43 10.70
CA MET A 168 -6.99 8.49 10.43
C MET A 168 -8.35 9.17 10.55
N VAL A 169 -9.37 8.55 9.99
CA VAL A 169 -10.76 9.01 10.07
C VAL A 169 -11.65 7.93 10.67
N LYS A 170 -12.56 8.34 11.55
CA LYS A 170 -13.64 7.48 12.02
C LYS A 170 -14.84 7.68 11.11
N ARG A 171 -15.23 6.63 10.37
CA ARG A 171 -16.30 6.74 9.37
C ARG A 171 -17.65 7.19 9.93
N ALA A 172 -17.97 6.83 11.20
CA ALA A 172 -19.19 7.26 11.86
C ALA A 172 -19.24 8.79 12.14
N ASN A 173 -18.07 9.43 12.21
CA ASN A 173 -17.91 10.86 12.44
C ASN A 173 -17.25 11.51 11.21
N ARG A 174 -17.94 11.47 10.07
CA ARG A 174 -17.48 12.01 8.79
C ARG A 174 -16.71 13.31 8.98
N GLY A 175 -15.50 13.34 8.43
CA GLY A 175 -14.63 14.51 8.43
C GLY A 175 -13.87 14.79 9.73
N LYS A 176 -14.02 14.01 10.80
CA LYS A 176 -13.18 14.17 11.99
C LYS A 176 -11.88 13.40 11.80
N LEU A 177 -10.80 14.14 11.58
CA LEU A 177 -9.45 13.58 11.54
C LEU A 177 -8.98 13.27 12.97
N ILE A 178 -8.31 12.14 13.09
CA ILE A 178 -7.78 11.63 14.36
C ILE A 178 -6.31 11.34 14.17
N GLY A 179 -5.44 12.09 14.87
CA GLY A 179 -4.03 11.75 14.97
C GLY A 179 -3.86 10.55 15.89
N MET A 180 -3.57 9.38 15.32
CA MET A 180 -3.35 8.16 16.07
C MET A 180 -1.85 7.99 16.35
N LYS A 181 -1.47 7.85 17.63
CA LYS A 181 -0.10 7.58 18.05
C LYS A 181 0.10 6.12 18.40
N PHE A 182 1.17 5.54 17.87
CA PHE A 182 1.53 4.14 18.07
C PHE A 182 2.66 4.01 19.11
N GLY A 183 2.44 3.16 20.11
CA GLY A 183 3.46 2.73 21.04
C GLY A 183 4.40 1.68 20.42
N ALA A 184 5.41 1.25 21.18
CA ALA A 184 6.37 0.26 20.69
C ALA A 184 5.71 -1.06 20.27
N ASP A 185 4.66 -1.48 20.98
CA ASP A 185 3.94 -2.73 20.72
C ASP A 185 2.96 -2.63 19.53
N ASP A 186 2.77 -1.42 18.97
CA ASP A 186 1.85 -1.13 17.86
C ASP A 186 2.58 -0.67 16.58
N ARG A 187 3.84 -1.04 16.40
CA ARG A 187 4.62 -0.54 15.25
C ARG A 187 4.89 -1.58 14.19
N VAL A 188 4.87 -2.85 14.53
CA VAL A 188 5.18 -3.95 13.62
C VAL A 188 4.06 -4.97 13.66
N PHE A 189 3.48 -5.24 12.52
CA PHE A 189 2.35 -6.17 12.38
C PHE A 189 2.67 -7.20 11.31
N LEU A 190 2.35 -8.45 11.60
CA LEU A 190 2.31 -9.54 10.63
C LEU A 190 0.86 -9.87 10.32
N LEU A 191 0.44 -9.57 9.10
CA LEU A 191 -0.90 -9.84 8.59
C LEU A 191 -0.89 -11.08 7.71
N ARG A 192 -2.05 -11.73 7.57
CA ARG A 192 -2.24 -12.85 6.67
C ARG A 192 -3.19 -12.48 5.53
N ARG A 193 -2.92 -13.03 4.36
CA ARG A 193 -3.83 -12.93 3.22
C ARG A 193 -5.21 -13.47 3.62
N THR A 194 -6.24 -12.78 3.17
CA THR A 194 -7.63 -13.15 3.45
C THR A 194 -8.51 -12.89 2.24
N ASP A 195 -9.75 -13.34 2.31
CA ASP A 195 -10.75 -13.09 1.27
C ASP A 195 -11.03 -11.59 1.12
N MET A 196 -11.19 -11.11 -0.12
CA MET A 196 -11.50 -9.71 -0.45
C MET A 196 -12.73 -9.17 0.26
N LYS A 197 -13.71 -10.03 0.59
CA LYS A 197 -14.88 -9.62 1.38
C LYS A 197 -14.52 -9.00 2.75
N ASN A 198 -13.39 -9.38 3.33
CA ASN A 198 -12.91 -8.80 4.58
C ASN A 198 -12.37 -7.36 4.42
N CYS A 199 -12.07 -6.97 3.18
CA CYS A 199 -11.69 -5.60 2.82
C CYS A 199 -12.86 -4.77 2.27
N ALA A 200 -14.05 -5.33 2.06
CA ALA A 200 -15.17 -4.63 1.44
C ALA A 200 -15.52 -3.32 2.16
N ALA A 201 -15.48 -3.30 3.49
CA ALA A 201 -15.74 -2.08 4.26
C ALA A 201 -14.66 -1.01 4.07
N ILE A 202 -13.41 -1.42 3.83
CA ILE A 202 -12.31 -0.48 3.52
C ILE A 202 -12.50 0.04 2.10
N GLU A 203 -12.68 -0.85 1.14
CA GLU A 203 -12.88 -0.50 -0.26
C GLU A 203 -14.05 0.48 -0.41
N GLU A 204 -15.20 0.18 0.20
CA GLU A 204 -16.34 1.10 0.23
C GLU A 204 -15.97 2.44 0.91
N ALA A 205 -15.18 2.41 2.00
CA ALA A 205 -14.78 3.62 2.70
C ALA A 205 -13.93 4.56 1.84
N VAL A 206 -13.06 4.02 0.98
CA VAL A 206 -12.11 4.81 0.19
C VAL A 206 -12.60 5.10 -1.23
N THR A 207 -13.53 4.31 -1.77
CA THR A 207 -14.04 4.50 -3.14
C THR A 207 -15.34 5.29 -3.23
N THR A 208 -16.10 5.42 -2.13
CA THR A 208 -17.36 6.13 -2.11
C THR A 208 -17.12 7.62 -1.90
N PRO A 209 -17.37 8.49 -2.90
CA PRO A 209 -17.27 9.94 -2.73
C PRO A 209 -18.21 10.42 -1.60
N GLU A 210 -17.77 11.38 -0.79
CA GLU A 210 -18.67 12.01 0.15
C GLU A 210 -19.82 12.73 -0.57
N PRO A 211 -21.07 12.54 -0.13
CA PRO A 211 -22.18 13.35 -0.61
C PRO A 211 -21.90 14.83 -0.29
N GLY A 212 -21.64 15.64 -1.32
CA GLY A 212 -21.36 17.08 -1.20
C GLY A 212 -19.98 17.54 -1.64
N VAL A 213 -18.99 16.64 -1.84
CA VAL A 213 -17.67 17.01 -2.36
C VAL A 213 -17.64 17.02 -3.90
N ALA A 214 -18.53 16.30 -4.56
CA ALA A 214 -18.62 16.23 -6.01
C ALA A 214 -18.91 17.57 -6.71
N SER A 215 -19.34 18.62 -6.00
CA SER A 215 -19.73 19.90 -6.60
C SER A 215 -18.64 20.97 -6.67
N ARG A 216 -17.42 20.71 -6.11
CA ARG A 216 -16.33 21.72 -6.10
C ARG A 216 -15.28 21.57 -7.17
N ARG A 217 -15.45 20.58 -8.09
CA ARG A 217 -14.62 20.49 -9.29
C ARG A 217 -15.34 21.14 -10.47
N ARG A 218 -15.31 22.46 -10.55
CA ARG A 218 -15.53 23.25 -11.77
C ARG A 218 -14.46 24.31 -11.87
#